data_77560a064a3f50b687b5abdb040cf17f
#
_entry.id   77560a064a3f50b687b5abdb040cf17f
#
_cell.length_a   1.000
_cell.length_b   1.000
_cell.length_c   1.000
_cell.angle_alpha   90.00
_cell.angle_beta   90.00
_cell.angle_gamma   90.00
#
_symmetry.space_group_name_H-M   'P 1'
#
loop_
_entity.id
_entity.type
_entity.pdbx_description
1 polymer ?
#
loop_
_entity_poly.entity_id
_entity_poly.type
_entity_poly.pdbx_seq_one_letter_code
_entity_poly.pdbx_strand_id
1 'polypeptide(L)'
;RMFPLSHKKEDTFIAGLSMGGYGAIRNGLKYHDTFGYIAGLSSAMILEKMNVADDSSPMFFERKSFLESVFGDLSKISDCEINPEWLARDMKEKGIPFPHLYLACGLDDPLLPPNRKFRDFMNELGADVTYEEGPGAHEWDFWNRYIKKVLDWLPLDKDSKEGLNSGNVGL
;
A
#
# COMPACT_ATOMS: atom_id res chain seq x y z
N ARG A 1 18.27 -21.92 -8.69
CA ARG A 1 17.71 -20.59 -8.44
C ARG A 1 18.41 -19.58 -9.34
N MET A 2 17.63 -18.73 -10.02
CA MET A 2 18.17 -17.70 -10.90
C MET A 2 18.74 -16.51 -10.11
N PHE A 3 18.16 -16.18 -8.95
CA PHE A 3 18.60 -15.10 -8.06
C PHE A 3 18.70 -15.57 -6.62
N PRO A 4 19.70 -15.09 -5.84
CA PRO A 4 19.88 -15.42 -4.43
C PRO A 4 18.98 -14.54 -3.55
N LEU A 5 17.66 -14.72 -3.67
CA LEU A 5 16.69 -13.95 -2.89
C LEU A 5 16.46 -14.61 -1.52
N SER A 6 16.27 -13.78 -0.50
CA SER A 6 15.80 -14.22 0.81
C SER A 6 14.38 -14.79 0.72
N HIS A 7 14.03 -15.69 1.64
CA HIS A 7 12.68 -16.22 1.82
C HIS A 7 12.08 -15.82 3.17
N LYS A 8 12.80 -14.97 3.89
CA LYS A 8 12.31 -14.46 5.18
C LYS A 8 11.35 -13.32 4.94
N LYS A 9 10.28 -13.26 5.73
CA LYS A 9 9.31 -12.19 5.65
C LYS A 9 9.94 -10.83 6.02
N GLU A 10 10.92 -10.83 6.94
CA GLU A 10 11.64 -9.64 7.39
C GLU A 10 12.47 -8.99 6.26
N ASP A 11 12.81 -9.77 5.23
CA ASP A 11 13.59 -9.33 4.07
C ASP A 11 12.69 -9.13 2.84
N THR A 12 11.36 -9.21 3.00
CA THR A 12 10.41 -9.13 1.87
C THR A 12 9.47 -7.94 2.05
N PHE A 13 9.50 -7.05 1.05
CA PHE A 13 8.83 -5.76 1.09
C PHE A 13 7.86 -5.62 -0.08
N ILE A 14 6.75 -4.90 0.13
CA ILE A 14 5.82 -4.53 -0.93
C ILE A 14 5.56 -3.02 -0.87
N ALA A 15 5.66 -2.34 -2.00
CA ALA A 15 5.42 -0.90 -2.10
C ALA A 15 4.61 -0.57 -3.34
N GLY A 16 3.86 0.53 -3.28
CA GLY A 16 3.11 1.03 -4.42
C GLY A 16 2.61 2.45 -4.23
N LEU A 17 2.18 3.06 -5.32
CA LEU A 17 1.59 4.39 -5.33
C LEU A 17 0.17 4.35 -5.92
N SER A 18 -0.71 5.25 -5.49
CA SER A 18 -2.08 5.37 -6.01
C SER A 18 -2.84 4.03 -5.90
N MET A 19 -3.35 3.49 -7.01
CA MET A 19 -3.93 2.13 -7.05
C MET A 19 -2.93 1.05 -6.64
N GLY A 20 -1.64 1.21 -7.01
CA GLY A 20 -0.58 0.32 -6.54
C GLY A 20 -0.35 0.44 -5.03
N GLY A 21 -0.56 1.61 -4.42
CA GLY A 21 -0.52 1.81 -2.97
C GLY A 21 -1.63 1.03 -2.26
N TYR A 22 -2.86 1.11 -2.77
CA TYR A 22 -3.94 0.23 -2.31
C TYR A 22 -3.58 -1.24 -2.46
N GLY A 23 -3.07 -1.64 -3.65
CA GLY A 23 -2.66 -3.02 -3.92
C GLY A 23 -1.55 -3.51 -2.99
N ALA A 24 -0.56 -2.66 -2.68
CA ALA A 24 0.52 -2.97 -1.76
C ALA A 24 -0.02 -3.20 -0.33
N ILE A 25 -0.88 -2.32 0.16
CA ILE A 25 -1.50 -2.44 1.48
C ILE A 25 -2.38 -3.72 1.54
N ARG A 26 -3.27 -3.89 0.58
CA ARG A 26 -4.17 -5.05 0.52
C ARG A 26 -3.39 -6.38 0.47
N ASN A 27 -2.41 -6.48 -0.42
CA ASN A 27 -1.64 -7.72 -0.57
C ASN A 27 -0.68 -7.94 0.61
N GLY A 28 -0.09 -6.88 1.14
CA GLY A 28 0.77 -6.99 2.32
C GLY A 28 0.03 -7.47 3.56
N LEU A 29 -1.21 -7.01 3.78
CA LEU A 29 -2.06 -7.50 4.87
C LEU A 29 -2.56 -8.92 4.61
N LYS A 30 -2.99 -9.23 3.37
CA LYS A 30 -3.47 -10.57 3.02
C LYS A 30 -2.38 -11.64 3.13
N TYR A 31 -1.16 -11.31 2.70
CA TYR A 31 0.00 -12.22 2.68
C TYR A 31 1.02 -11.80 3.75
N HIS A 32 0.53 -11.52 4.96
CA HIS A 32 1.29 -11.06 6.11
C HIS A 32 2.39 -12.03 6.57
N ASP A 33 2.35 -13.27 6.16
CA ASP A 33 3.37 -14.30 6.35
C ASP A 33 4.53 -14.19 5.33
N THR A 34 4.31 -13.47 4.24
CA THR A 34 5.27 -13.24 3.17
C THR A 34 5.93 -11.87 3.29
N PHE A 35 5.15 -10.82 3.57
CA PHE A 35 5.61 -9.45 3.60
C PHE A 35 5.78 -8.94 5.03
N GLY A 36 7.01 -8.52 5.40
CA GLY A 36 7.28 -7.88 6.68
C GLY A 36 7.06 -6.37 6.66
N TYR A 37 7.14 -5.74 5.49
CA TYR A 37 7.04 -4.29 5.32
C TYR A 37 6.15 -3.93 4.14
N ILE A 38 5.30 -2.92 4.37
CA ILE A 38 4.33 -2.43 3.39
C ILE A 38 4.52 -0.92 3.25
N ALA A 39 4.66 -0.40 2.03
CA ALA A 39 4.66 1.04 1.80
C ALA A 39 3.59 1.45 0.78
N GLY A 40 2.77 2.44 1.16
CA GLY A 40 1.72 3.02 0.34
C GLY A 40 1.90 4.53 0.17
N LEU A 41 2.08 5.00 -1.07
CA LEU A 41 2.20 6.41 -1.39
C LEU A 41 0.92 6.89 -2.08
N SER A 42 0.26 7.93 -1.55
CA SER A 42 -1.01 8.44 -2.10
C SER A 42 -1.99 7.31 -2.41
N SER A 43 -2.18 6.39 -1.47
CA SER A 43 -2.90 5.14 -1.72
C SER A 43 -4.37 5.38 -2.01
N ALA A 44 -4.91 4.68 -3.02
CA ALA A 44 -6.31 4.80 -3.43
C ALA A 44 -7.25 4.07 -2.46
N MET A 45 -7.36 4.58 -1.22
CA MET A 45 -8.23 4.04 -0.17
C MET A 45 -9.67 4.53 -0.36
N ILE A 46 -10.28 4.17 -1.49
CA ILE A 46 -11.56 4.72 -1.98
C ILE A 46 -12.74 3.75 -1.92
N LEU A 47 -12.61 2.61 -1.26
CA LEU A 47 -13.63 1.55 -1.26
C LEU A 47 -14.99 2.02 -0.76
N GLU A 48 -15.05 2.96 0.19
CA GLU A 48 -16.31 3.53 0.65
C GLU A 48 -17.09 4.24 -0.46
N LYS A 49 -16.38 4.91 -1.38
CA LYS A 49 -17.02 5.57 -2.53
C LYS A 49 -17.56 4.55 -3.53
N MET A 50 -16.96 3.37 -3.61
CA MET A 50 -17.39 2.32 -4.53
C MET A 50 -18.76 1.74 -4.15
N ASN A 51 -19.09 1.70 -2.85
CA ASN A 51 -20.40 1.19 -2.38
C ASN A 51 -21.60 2.01 -2.87
N VAL A 52 -21.38 3.27 -3.23
CA VAL A 52 -22.41 4.21 -3.71
C VAL A 52 -22.24 4.58 -5.19
N ALA A 53 -21.33 3.90 -5.89
CA ALA A 53 -21.09 4.15 -7.30
C ALA A 53 -22.30 3.77 -8.16
N ASP A 54 -22.52 4.56 -9.20
CA ASP A 54 -23.48 4.29 -10.28
C ASP A 54 -22.79 4.46 -11.63
N ASP A 55 -23.55 4.32 -12.74
CA ASP A 55 -22.99 4.45 -14.09
C ASP A 55 -23.08 5.86 -14.65
N SER A 56 -23.43 6.87 -13.84
CA SER A 56 -23.59 8.26 -14.27
C SER A 56 -22.28 9.05 -14.34
N SER A 57 -21.19 8.57 -13.70
CA SER A 57 -19.90 9.26 -13.73
C SER A 57 -19.38 9.45 -15.16
N PRO A 58 -18.88 10.65 -15.51
CA PRO A 58 -18.21 10.87 -16.78
C PRO A 58 -16.90 10.06 -16.90
N MET A 59 -16.29 9.72 -15.77
CA MET A 59 -15.05 8.95 -15.70
C MET A 59 -15.39 7.46 -15.70
N PHE A 60 -15.04 6.74 -16.77
CA PHE A 60 -15.40 5.33 -16.91
C PHE A 60 -14.94 4.43 -15.76
N PHE A 61 -13.79 4.72 -15.17
CA PHE A 61 -13.20 3.95 -14.06
C PHE A 61 -13.88 4.19 -12.70
N GLU A 62 -14.80 5.15 -12.60
CA GLU A 62 -15.64 5.39 -11.43
C GLU A 62 -17.02 4.74 -11.55
N ARG A 63 -17.37 4.27 -12.75
CA ARG A 63 -18.69 3.68 -13.00
C ARG A 63 -18.82 2.33 -12.31
N LYS A 64 -20.03 2.08 -11.79
CA LYS A 64 -20.35 0.84 -11.12
C LYS A 64 -20.03 -0.39 -11.97
N SER A 65 -20.43 -0.39 -13.24
CA SER A 65 -20.18 -1.49 -14.17
C SER A 65 -18.70 -1.80 -14.35
N PHE A 66 -17.84 -0.76 -14.42
CA PHE A 66 -16.39 -0.94 -14.46
C PHE A 66 -15.85 -1.48 -13.13
N LEU A 67 -16.27 -0.88 -12.01
CA LEU A 67 -15.83 -1.30 -10.68
C LEU A 67 -16.22 -2.76 -10.40
N GLU A 68 -17.44 -3.17 -10.76
CA GLU A 68 -17.88 -4.55 -10.63
C GLU A 68 -17.09 -5.53 -11.52
N SER A 69 -16.63 -5.08 -12.69
CA SER A 69 -15.75 -5.90 -13.54
C SER A 69 -14.37 -6.17 -12.92
N VAL A 70 -13.89 -5.26 -12.06
CA VAL A 70 -12.60 -5.35 -11.39
C VAL A 70 -12.70 -6.00 -10.01
N PHE A 71 -13.70 -5.60 -9.22
CA PHE A 71 -13.83 -5.95 -7.79
C PHE A 71 -14.94 -6.97 -7.52
N GLY A 72 -15.74 -7.32 -8.51
CA GLY A 72 -16.91 -8.19 -8.34
C GLY A 72 -18.09 -7.46 -7.70
N ASP A 73 -18.87 -8.16 -6.90
CA ASP A 73 -20.05 -7.63 -6.23
C ASP A 73 -19.69 -6.55 -5.20
N LEU A 74 -19.91 -5.28 -5.56
CA LEU A 74 -19.57 -4.14 -4.70
C LEU A 74 -20.33 -4.13 -3.38
N SER A 75 -21.49 -4.77 -3.29
CA SER A 75 -22.24 -4.86 -2.03
C SER A 75 -21.53 -5.66 -0.94
N LYS A 76 -20.55 -6.47 -1.32
CA LYS A 76 -19.74 -7.32 -0.42
C LYS A 76 -18.35 -6.76 -0.15
N ILE A 77 -17.98 -5.64 -0.78
CA ILE A 77 -16.60 -5.12 -0.72
C ILE A 77 -16.18 -4.73 0.70
N SER A 78 -17.13 -4.33 1.55
CA SER A 78 -16.86 -3.95 2.94
C SER A 78 -16.40 -5.12 3.81
N ASP A 79 -16.86 -6.33 3.49
CA ASP A 79 -16.73 -7.50 4.37
C ASP A 79 -15.96 -8.65 3.70
N CYS A 80 -14.98 -8.32 2.88
CA CYS A 80 -14.16 -9.32 2.20
C CYS A 80 -12.70 -8.90 2.08
N GLU A 81 -11.86 -9.83 1.64
CA GLU A 81 -10.41 -9.66 1.51
C GLU A 81 -9.95 -8.60 0.49
N ILE A 82 -10.87 -7.99 -0.25
CA ILE A 82 -10.59 -6.83 -1.10
C ILE A 82 -10.39 -5.58 -0.23
N ASN A 83 -11.06 -5.52 0.92
CA ASN A 83 -10.99 -4.39 1.84
C ASN A 83 -9.81 -4.51 2.82
N PRO A 84 -8.80 -3.62 2.74
CA PRO A 84 -7.69 -3.61 3.70
C PRO A 84 -8.12 -3.44 5.17
N GLU A 85 -9.19 -2.68 5.43
CA GLU A 85 -9.71 -2.52 6.78
C GLU A 85 -10.31 -3.82 7.32
N TRP A 86 -11.00 -4.59 6.48
CA TRP A 86 -11.51 -5.90 6.86
C TRP A 86 -10.37 -6.86 7.17
N LEU A 87 -9.34 -6.93 6.30
CA LEU A 87 -8.14 -7.74 6.54
C LEU A 87 -7.46 -7.38 7.85
N ALA A 88 -7.32 -6.09 8.14
CA ALA A 88 -6.68 -5.64 9.38
C ALA A 88 -7.51 -6.02 10.64
N ARG A 89 -8.84 -5.90 10.59
CA ARG A 89 -9.71 -6.37 11.68
C ARG A 89 -9.58 -7.88 11.89
N ASP A 90 -9.63 -8.67 10.81
CA ASP A 90 -9.47 -10.12 10.84
C ASP A 90 -8.12 -10.54 11.45
N MET A 91 -7.03 -9.89 11.06
CA MET A 91 -5.70 -10.09 11.65
C MET A 91 -5.72 -9.79 13.16
N LYS A 92 -6.31 -8.65 13.56
CA LYS A 92 -6.41 -8.25 14.98
C LYS A 92 -7.18 -9.26 15.81
N GLU A 93 -8.34 -9.72 15.30
CA GLU A 93 -9.19 -10.73 15.98
C GLU A 93 -8.47 -12.07 16.13
N LYS A 94 -7.66 -12.44 15.16
CA LYS A 94 -6.85 -13.68 15.18
C LYS A 94 -5.54 -13.53 15.96
N GLY A 95 -5.23 -12.36 16.47
CA GLY A 95 -3.96 -12.10 17.17
C GLY A 95 -2.73 -12.18 16.27
N ILE A 96 -2.90 -11.95 14.97
CA ILE A 96 -1.80 -11.96 13.99
C ILE A 96 -1.08 -10.61 14.06
N PRO A 97 0.25 -10.58 14.21
CA PRO A 97 1.00 -9.32 14.24
C PRO A 97 0.98 -8.65 12.87
N PHE A 98 0.76 -7.33 12.87
CA PHE A 98 0.80 -6.52 11.65
C PHE A 98 2.22 -6.45 11.08
N PRO A 99 2.38 -6.42 9.73
CA PRO A 99 3.59 -5.93 9.09
C PRO A 99 3.84 -4.46 9.47
N HIS A 100 5.09 -4.00 9.35
CA HIS A 100 5.40 -2.57 9.46
C HIS A 100 4.81 -1.81 8.27
N LEU A 101 4.15 -0.68 8.54
CA LEU A 101 3.54 0.15 7.50
C LEU A 101 4.23 1.50 7.39
N TYR A 102 4.52 1.89 6.15
CA TYR A 102 4.89 3.27 5.79
C TYR A 102 3.84 3.84 4.86
N LEU A 103 3.21 4.95 5.25
CA LEU A 103 2.19 5.62 4.46
C LEU A 103 2.59 7.07 4.25
N ALA A 104 2.46 7.59 3.03
CA ALA A 104 2.67 9.01 2.77
C ALA A 104 1.68 9.54 1.73
N CYS A 105 1.28 10.81 1.90
CA CYS A 105 0.36 11.50 0.99
C CYS A 105 0.68 12.98 0.88
N GLY A 106 0.53 13.54 -0.32
CA GLY A 106 0.72 14.97 -0.56
C GLY A 106 -0.37 15.81 0.11
N LEU A 107 0.00 17.01 0.57
CA LEU A 107 -0.95 17.93 1.22
C LEU A 107 -2.04 18.43 0.27
N ASP A 108 -1.74 18.50 -1.03
CA ASP A 108 -2.67 18.91 -2.08
C ASP A 108 -3.27 17.71 -2.85
N ASP A 109 -3.02 16.47 -2.37
CA ASP A 109 -3.53 15.25 -2.99
C ASP A 109 -5.00 15.03 -2.62
N PRO A 110 -5.91 14.81 -3.58
CA PRO A 110 -7.32 14.51 -3.30
C PRO A 110 -7.52 13.21 -2.51
N LEU A 111 -6.53 12.34 -2.44
CA LEU A 111 -6.54 11.11 -1.63
C LEU A 111 -6.02 11.32 -0.20
N LEU A 112 -5.66 12.55 0.20
CA LEU A 112 -5.18 12.83 1.55
C LEU A 112 -6.22 12.45 2.64
N PRO A 113 -7.50 12.83 2.54
CA PRO A 113 -8.48 12.47 3.57
C PRO A 113 -8.64 10.96 3.76
N PRO A 114 -8.81 10.12 2.73
CA PRO A 114 -8.90 8.68 2.93
C PRO A 114 -7.60 8.05 3.43
N ASN A 115 -6.41 8.59 3.08
CA ASN A 115 -5.14 8.10 3.64
C ASN A 115 -5.02 8.41 5.14
N ARG A 116 -5.42 9.61 5.59
CA ARG A 116 -5.49 9.95 7.01
C ARG A 116 -6.42 9.02 7.78
N LYS A 117 -7.63 8.79 7.23
CA LYS A 117 -8.60 7.88 7.83
C LYS A 117 -8.04 6.48 8.01
N PHE A 118 -7.38 5.94 6.99
CA PHE A 118 -6.77 4.61 7.06
C PHE A 118 -5.61 4.56 8.06
N ARG A 119 -4.76 5.58 8.12
CA ARG A 119 -3.71 5.71 9.15
C ARG A 119 -4.31 5.65 10.56
N ASP A 120 -5.33 6.46 10.82
CA ASP A 120 -5.95 6.53 12.15
C ASP A 120 -6.58 5.18 12.53
N PHE A 121 -7.27 4.54 11.59
CA PHE A 121 -7.81 3.21 11.75
C PHE A 121 -6.73 2.16 12.10
N MET A 122 -5.60 2.15 11.40
CA MET A 122 -4.51 1.21 11.69
C MET A 122 -3.86 1.49 13.05
N ASN A 123 -3.70 2.75 13.43
CA ASN A 123 -3.21 3.14 14.76
C ASN A 123 -4.14 2.68 15.89
N GLU A 124 -5.47 2.80 15.71
CA GLU A 124 -6.48 2.30 16.66
C GLU A 124 -6.38 0.78 16.85
N LEU A 125 -6.03 0.04 15.82
CA LEU A 125 -5.78 -1.40 15.89
C LEU A 125 -4.44 -1.74 16.54
N GLY A 126 -3.56 -0.75 16.76
CA GLY A 126 -2.23 -0.93 17.36
C GLY A 126 -1.16 -1.39 16.37
N ALA A 127 -1.33 -1.09 15.08
CA ALA A 127 -0.30 -1.32 14.09
C ALA A 127 0.86 -0.32 14.23
N ASP A 128 2.07 -0.74 13.85
CA ASP A 128 3.23 0.15 13.74
C ASP A 128 3.18 0.88 12.40
N VAL A 129 2.73 2.14 12.43
CA VAL A 129 2.54 2.98 11.23
C VAL A 129 3.47 4.18 11.26
N THR A 130 4.42 4.21 10.33
CA THR A 130 5.14 5.44 9.98
C THR A 130 4.30 6.21 8.98
N TYR A 131 3.90 7.44 9.32
CA TYR A 131 3.06 8.28 8.46
C TYR A 131 3.70 9.64 8.20
N GLU A 132 3.75 10.03 6.92
CA GLU A 132 4.27 11.32 6.52
C GLU A 132 3.34 12.05 5.56
N GLU A 133 3.30 13.37 5.71
CA GLU A 133 2.67 14.30 4.77
C GLU A 133 3.68 15.36 4.35
N GLY A 134 3.49 15.93 3.17
CA GLY A 134 4.35 17.02 2.73
C GLY A 134 3.85 17.70 1.46
N PRO A 135 4.50 18.80 1.05
CA PRO A 135 4.11 19.53 -0.15
C PRO A 135 4.07 18.68 -1.39
N GLY A 136 3.00 18.79 -2.17
CA GLY A 136 2.78 18.09 -3.42
C GLY A 136 1.37 17.53 -3.52
N ALA A 137 0.98 17.21 -4.74
CA ALA A 137 -0.31 16.64 -5.11
C ALA A 137 -0.16 15.15 -5.50
N HIS A 138 -1.14 14.64 -6.28
CA HIS A 138 -1.11 13.28 -6.83
C HIS A 138 -0.17 13.21 -8.04
N GLU A 139 1.14 13.28 -7.81
CA GLU A 139 2.13 13.55 -8.85
C GLU A 139 3.47 12.86 -8.64
N TRP A 140 4.21 12.70 -9.73
CA TRP A 140 5.50 12.02 -9.73
C TRP A 140 6.56 12.70 -8.86
N ASP A 141 6.55 14.03 -8.75
CA ASP A 141 7.52 14.77 -7.93
C ASP A 141 7.36 14.44 -6.45
N PHE A 142 6.12 14.25 -5.97
CA PHE A 142 5.86 13.76 -4.64
C PHE A 142 6.38 12.32 -4.48
N TRP A 143 5.99 11.41 -5.35
CA TRP A 143 6.35 9.99 -5.24
C TRP A 143 7.85 9.75 -5.37
N ASN A 144 8.56 10.47 -6.24
CA ASN A 144 10.02 10.40 -6.39
C ASN A 144 10.78 10.83 -5.13
N ARG A 145 10.22 11.78 -4.36
CA ARG A 145 10.79 12.18 -3.07
C ARG A 145 10.54 11.13 -1.99
N TYR A 146 9.32 10.63 -1.93
CA TYR A 146 8.91 9.74 -0.85
C TYR A 146 9.38 8.30 -1.02
N ILE A 147 9.57 7.80 -2.24
CA ILE A 147 10.16 6.48 -2.43
C ILE A 147 11.59 6.39 -1.85
N LYS A 148 12.35 7.47 -1.87
CA LYS A 148 13.67 7.52 -1.24
C LYS A 148 13.55 7.35 0.28
N LYS A 149 12.58 8.02 0.90
CA LYS A 149 12.31 7.86 2.34
C LYS A 149 11.84 6.45 2.69
N VAL A 150 11.03 5.82 1.84
CA VAL A 150 10.67 4.40 1.99
C VAL A 150 11.92 3.52 1.99
N LEU A 151 12.84 3.72 1.04
CA LEU A 151 14.09 2.96 0.98
C LEU A 151 14.99 3.21 2.20
N ASP A 152 14.97 4.44 2.74
CA ASP A 152 15.70 4.77 3.98
C ASP A 152 15.06 4.17 5.24
N TRP A 153 13.74 4.01 5.25
CA TRP A 153 12.97 3.40 6.33
C TRP A 153 13.11 1.87 6.38
N LEU A 154 13.29 1.21 5.22
CA LEU A 154 13.47 -0.23 5.15
C LEU A 154 14.76 -0.66 5.86
N PRO A 155 14.78 -1.84 6.52
CA PRO A 155 15.95 -2.38 7.22
C PRO A 155 16.97 -2.95 6.23
N LEU A 156 17.34 -2.16 5.25
CA LEU A 156 18.35 -2.54 4.27
C LEU A 156 19.74 -2.40 4.89
N ASP A 157 20.59 -3.40 4.71
CA ASP A 157 22.00 -3.31 5.09
C ASP A 157 22.72 -2.31 4.18
N LYS A 158 22.85 -1.07 4.68
CA LYS A 158 23.50 0.04 3.95
C LYS A 158 25.02 -0.10 3.88
N ASP A 159 25.61 -0.98 4.69
CA ASP A 159 27.07 -1.18 4.78
C ASP A 159 27.55 -2.40 4.00
N SER A 160 26.67 -3.24 3.51
CA SER A 160 27.05 -4.40 2.70
C SER A 160 27.52 -3.95 1.31
N LYS A 161 28.82 -3.70 1.20
CA LYS A 161 29.50 -3.53 -0.10
C LYS A 161 29.53 -4.83 -0.92
N GLU A 162 29.15 -5.95 -0.34
CA GLU A 162 29.03 -7.25 -0.99
C GLU A 162 27.65 -7.34 -1.67
N GLY A 163 27.61 -7.06 -2.96
CA GLY A 163 26.43 -7.32 -3.78
C GLY A 163 26.02 -6.22 -4.74
N LEU A 164 26.55 -5.02 -4.62
CA LEU A 164 26.43 -3.98 -5.64
C LEU A 164 27.57 -4.06 -6.68
N ASN A 165 27.99 -5.24 -7.03
CA ASN A 165 28.50 -5.43 -8.37
C ASN A 165 27.30 -5.30 -9.31
N SER A 166 26.91 -4.04 -9.59
CA SER A 166 26.19 -3.75 -10.80
C SER A 166 26.95 -4.45 -11.90
N GLY A 167 26.37 -5.51 -12.45
CA GLY A 167 26.97 -6.15 -13.61
C GLY A 167 27.09 -5.11 -14.71
N ASN A 168 28.22 -4.41 -14.72
CA ASN A 168 28.72 -3.76 -15.90
C ASN A 168 29.02 -4.90 -16.88
N VAL A 169 27.97 -5.36 -17.54
CA VAL A 169 28.12 -6.06 -18.81
C VAL A 169 28.63 -4.98 -19.74
N GLY A 170 29.96 -4.89 -19.84
CA GLY A 170 30.58 -4.07 -20.86
C GLY A 170 30.04 -4.51 -22.20
N LEU A 171 29.28 -3.63 -22.84
CA LEU A 171 29.00 -3.67 -24.26
C LEU A 171 30.20 -3.10 -25.02
#